data_4accf7052938e94c4f1c4c712269b0cd
#
_entry.id   4accf7052938e94c4f1c4c712269b0cd
#
_cell.length_a   1.000
_cell.length_b   1.000
_cell.length_c   1.000
_cell.angle_alpha   90.00
_cell.angle_beta   90.00
_cell.angle_gamma   90.00
#
_symmetry.space_group_name_H-M   'P 1'
#
loop_
_entity.id
_entity.type
_entity.pdbx_description
1 polymer ?
#
loop_
_entity_poly.entity_id
_entity_poly.type
_entity_poly.pdbx_seq_one_letter_code
_entity_poly.pdbx_strand_id
1 'polypeptide(L)'
;MTQMKTSSDEMKVAIIANGKPQSRRVASKLFNAFRDDPDFYLTKKNPDVLISIGGDGMLLSAFHMYEKELARVRFVGIHTGHLGF
;
A
#
# COMPACT_ATOMS: atom_id res chain seq x y z
N MET A 1 -32.08 -4.92 -5.43
CA MET A 1 -31.70 -4.06 -4.34
C MET A 1 -30.22 -3.74 -4.35
N THR A 2 -29.93 -2.53 -4.16
CA THR A 2 -28.54 -2.13 -4.20
C THR A 2 -27.89 -2.37 -2.85
N GLN A 3 -26.80 -3.07 -2.90
CA GLN A 3 -26.03 -3.31 -1.70
C GLN A 3 -25.19 -2.10 -1.40
N MET A 4 -25.46 -1.46 -0.28
CA MET A 4 -24.65 -0.33 0.11
C MET A 4 -23.33 -0.83 0.63
N LYS A 5 -22.27 -0.27 0.09
CA LYS A 5 -20.97 -0.59 0.63
C LYS A 5 -20.74 0.18 1.90
N THR A 6 -20.30 -0.52 2.91
CA THR A 6 -19.89 0.12 4.14
C THR A 6 -18.39 0.14 4.19
N SER A 7 -17.82 0.88 5.13
CA SER A 7 -16.37 0.90 5.22
C SER A 7 -15.79 -0.47 5.54
N SER A 8 -16.58 -1.38 6.10
CA SER A 8 -16.08 -2.72 6.35
C SER A 8 -15.96 -3.53 5.06
N ASP A 9 -16.65 -3.12 4.00
CA ASP A 9 -16.56 -3.81 2.72
C ASP A 9 -15.42 -3.29 1.86
N GLU A 10 -14.84 -2.17 2.23
CA GLU A 10 -13.74 -1.62 1.48
C GLU A 10 -12.43 -2.23 1.95
N MET A 11 -11.53 -2.43 1.02
CA MET A 11 -10.19 -2.88 1.38
C MET A 11 -9.35 -1.66 1.73
N LYS A 12 -8.80 -1.67 2.92
CA LYS A 12 -7.95 -0.58 3.37
C LYS A 12 -6.53 -0.80 2.88
N VAL A 13 -6.01 0.18 2.19
CA VAL A 13 -4.69 0.08 1.56
C VAL A 13 -3.81 1.21 2.05
N ALA A 14 -2.60 0.86 2.49
CA ALA A 14 -1.58 1.84 2.83
C ALA A 14 -0.48 1.74 1.78
N ILE A 15 0.05 2.88 1.38
CA ILE A 15 1.14 2.92 0.41
C ILE A 15 2.27 3.72 1.02
N ILE A 16 3.45 3.11 1.09
CA ILE A 16 4.63 3.81 1.53
C ILE A 16 5.69 3.68 0.44
N ALA A 17 6.50 4.70 0.32
CA ALA A 17 7.51 4.74 -0.72
C ALA A 17 8.78 5.38 -0.18
N ASN A 18 9.92 4.96 -0.72
CA ASN A 18 11.16 5.58 -0.33
C ASN A 18 11.33 6.94 -0.98
N GLY A 19 11.72 7.86 -0.92
CA GLY A 19 11.68 9.19 -1.50
C GLY A 19 12.28 9.31 -2.89
N LYS A 20 12.67 8.21 -3.50
CA LYS A 20 13.29 8.32 -4.82
C LYS A 20 12.26 8.60 -5.89
N PRO A 21 12.66 9.29 -6.98
CA PRO A 21 11.70 9.70 -8.01
C PRO A 21 10.90 8.54 -8.60
N GLN A 22 11.55 7.41 -8.87
CA GLN A 22 10.85 6.27 -9.44
C GLN A 22 9.79 5.76 -8.51
N SER A 23 10.13 5.66 -7.22
CA SER A 23 9.18 5.17 -6.23
C SER A 23 8.02 6.13 -6.07
N ARG A 24 8.30 7.42 -6.07
CA ARG A 24 7.25 8.43 -5.93
C ARG A 24 6.32 8.42 -7.13
N ARG A 25 6.86 8.16 -8.31
CA ARG A 25 6.05 8.08 -9.51
C ARG A 25 5.10 6.90 -9.45
N VAL A 26 5.60 5.74 -9.02
CA VAL A 26 4.76 4.56 -8.89
C VAL A 26 3.70 4.79 -7.81
N ALA A 27 4.12 5.39 -6.71
CA ALA A 27 3.18 5.67 -5.62
C ALA A 27 2.05 6.57 -6.08
N SER A 28 2.37 7.61 -6.86
CA SER A 28 1.34 8.52 -7.37
C SER A 28 0.34 7.80 -8.25
N LYS A 29 0.82 6.91 -9.11
CA LYS A 29 -0.08 6.17 -9.98
C LYS A 29 -1.00 5.28 -9.18
N LEU A 30 -0.46 4.61 -8.17
CA LEU A 30 -1.27 3.74 -7.34
C LEU A 30 -2.26 4.54 -6.51
N PHE A 31 -1.84 5.68 -5.96
CA PHE A 31 -2.75 6.53 -5.22
C PHE A 31 -3.94 6.93 -6.06
N ASN A 32 -3.66 7.37 -7.29
CA ASN A 32 -4.74 7.80 -8.16
C ASN A 32 -5.68 6.65 -8.51
N ALA A 33 -5.12 5.48 -8.76
CA ALA A 33 -5.94 4.33 -9.11
C ALA A 33 -6.83 3.91 -7.95
N PHE A 34 -6.26 3.82 -6.76
CA PHE A 34 -7.05 3.39 -5.61
C PHE A 34 -8.03 4.46 -5.16
N ARG A 35 -7.64 5.73 -5.26
CA ARG A 35 -8.52 6.81 -4.83
C ARG A 35 -9.81 6.82 -5.63
N ASP A 36 -9.71 6.49 -6.91
CA ASP A 36 -10.87 6.53 -7.78
C ASP A 36 -11.69 5.26 -7.76
N ASP A 37 -11.24 4.25 -7.03
CA ASP A 37 -11.91 2.97 -6.98
C ASP A 37 -12.69 2.84 -5.67
N PRO A 38 -14.01 2.72 -5.72
CA PRO A 38 -14.80 2.68 -4.49
C PRO A 38 -14.59 1.43 -3.66
N ASP A 39 -13.93 0.41 -4.21
CA ASP A 39 -13.66 -0.80 -3.45
C ASP A 39 -12.47 -0.65 -2.51
N PHE A 40 -11.73 0.45 -2.61
CA PHE A 40 -10.53 0.65 -1.82
C PHE A 40 -10.60 1.94 -1.02
N TYR A 41 -9.93 1.92 0.11
CA TYR A 41 -9.86 3.07 0.98
C TYR A 41 -8.40 3.27 1.38
N LEU A 42 -7.84 4.41 1.02
CA LEU A 42 -6.44 4.70 1.32
C LEU A 42 -6.31 5.20 2.75
N THR A 43 -5.57 4.47 3.55
CA THR A 43 -5.36 4.86 4.93
C THR A 43 -4.14 4.14 5.48
N LYS A 44 -3.43 4.79 6.38
CA LYS A 44 -2.32 4.15 7.07
C LYS A 44 -2.73 3.57 8.40
N LYS A 45 -3.99 3.74 8.76
CA LYS A 45 -4.50 3.25 10.01
C LYS A 45 -5.16 1.90 9.79
N ASN A 46 -4.61 0.88 10.42
CA ASN A 46 -5.16 -0.48 10.34
C ASN A 46 -5.41 -0.95 8.92
N PRO A 47 -4.41 -0.87 8.04
CA PRO A 47 -4.64 -1.29 6.66
C PRO A 47 -4.79 -2.79 6.56
N ASP A 48 -5.50 -3.23 5.54
CA ASP A 48 -5.58 -4.64 5.21
C ASP A 48 -4.40 -5.05 4.34
N VAL A 49 -3.95 -4.13 3.51
CA VAL A 49 -2.82 -4.36 2.61
C VAL A 49 -1.88 -3.18 2.72
N LEU A 50 -0.59 -3.45 2.81
CA LEU A 50 0.40 -2.40 2.77
C LEU A 50 1.30 -2.62 1.56
N ILE A 51 1.39 -1.61 0.71
CA ILE A 51 2.23 -1.65 -0.47
C ILE A 51 3.46 -0.81 -0.19
N SER A 52 4.64 -1.43 -0.23
CA SER A 52 5.88 -0.72 -0.04
C SER A 52 6.58 -0.59 -1.37
N ILE A 53 6.99 0.61 -1.71
CA ILE A 53 7.60 0.90 -3.00
C ILE A 53 9.02 1.37 -2.77
N GLY A 54 9.98 0.63 -3.29
CA GLY A 54 11.38 0.96 -3.10
C GLY A 54 12.21 -0.29 -3.20
N GLY A 55 12.85 -0.66 -2.14
CA GLY A 55 13.66 -1.86 -2.09
C GLY A 55 13.42 -2.59 -0.80
N ASP A 56 14.34 -3.50 -0.48
CA ASP A 56 14.21 -4.33 0.71
C ASP A 56 14.15 -3.49 1.98
N GLY A 57 14.89 -2.39 2.02
CA GLY A 57 14.87 -1.53 3.20
C GLY A 57 13.50 -0.95 3.46
N MET A 58 12.78 -0.61 2.40
CA MET A 58 11.45 -0.06 2.55
C MET A 58 10.48 -1.12 3.05
N LEU A 59 10.64 -2.34 2.56
CA LEU A 59 9.80 -3.44 3.00
C LEU A 59 10.04 -3.76 4.46
N LEU A 60 11.29 -3.73 4.88
CA LEU A 60 11.62 -3.95 6.29
C LEU A 60 11.04 -2.84 7.16
N SER A 61 11.08 -1.61 6.67
CA SER A 61 10.47 -0.50 7.40
C SER A 61 8.97 -0.74 7.57
N ALA A 62 8.32 -1.27 6.53
CA ALA A 62 6.91 -1.57 6.61
C ALA A 62 6.62 -2.60 7.68
N PHE A 63 7.45 -3.64 7.76
CA PHE A 63 7.28 -4.65 8.79
C PHE A 63 7.39 -4.05 10.18
N HIS A 64 8.34 -3.14 10.36
CA HIS A 64 8.50 -2.49 11.66
C HIS A 64 7.33 -1.60 12.00
N MET A 65 6.82 -0.87 11.03
CA MET A 65 5.71 0.03 11.26
C MET A 65 4.47 -0.71 11.74
N TYR A 66 4.28 -1.92 11.25
CA TYR A 66 3.08 -2.68 11.56
C TYR A 66 3.41 -4.00 12.23
N GLU A 67 4.47 -4.01 13.02
CA GLU A 67 4.94 -5.29 13.57
C GLU A 67 3.92 -5.96 14.48
N LYS A 68 3.05 -5.20 15.10
CA LYS A 68 2.02 -5.79 15.95
C LYS A 68 0.86 -6.36 15.16
N GLU A 69 0.86 -6.15 13.87
CA GLU A 69 -0.25 -6.57 13.02
C GLU A 69 0.21 -7.40 11.85
N LEU A 70 1.41 -8.00 11.95
CA LEU A 70 1.97 -8.75 10.84
C LEU A 70 1.08 -9.90 10.39
N ALA A 71 0.37 -10.52 11.33
CA ALA A 71 -0.47 -11.64 10.97
C ALA A 71 -1.72 -11.22 10.21
N ARG A 72 -2.10 -9.96 10.33
CA ARG A 72 -3.33 -9.47 9.73
C ARG A 72 -3.11 -8.71 8.44
N VAL A 73 -2.01 -7.98 8.35
CA VAL A 73 -1.75 -7.11 7.20
C VAL A 73 -1.02 -7.89 6.12
N ARG A 74 -1.47 -7.75 4.88
CA ARG A 74 -0.77 -8.32 3.74
C ARG A 74 0.23 -7.30 3.23
N PHE A 75 1.45 -7.75 2.99
CA PHE A 75 2.52 -6.87 2.55
C PHE A 75 2.86 -7.16 1.10
N VAL A 76 2.89 -6.12 0.28
CA VAL A 76 3.25 -6.21 -1.12
C VAL A 76 4.44 -5.29 -1.35
N GLY A 77 5.51 -5.84 -1.87
CA GLY A 77 6.69 -5.05 -2.15
C GLY A 77 6.85 -4.81 -3.64
N ILE A 78 7.08 -3.57 -4.01
CA ILE A 78 7.36 -3.20 -5.39
C ILE A 78 8.77 -2.65 -5.45
N HIS A 79 9.64 -3.31 -6.17
CA HIS A 79 11.02 -2.87 -6.32
C HIS A 79 11.14 -1.88 -7.45
N THR A 80 11.78 -0.76 -7.19
CA THR A 80 11.93 0.27 -8.18
C THR A 80 13.39 0.61 -8.49
N GLY A 81 14.32 0.09 -7.72
CA GLY A 81 15.70 0.49 -7.85
C GLY A 81 16.46 -0.22 -8.95
N HIS A 82 16.27 -1.50 -9.06
CA HIS A 82 17.05 -2.30 -9.99
C HIS A 82 16.16 -3.05 -10.92
N LEU A 83 15.57 -2.35 -11.80
CA LEU A 83 14.64 -3.02 -12.68
C LEU A 83 15.34 -3.83 -13.70
N GLY A 84 16.48 -3.49 -14.00
CA GLY A 84 17.09 -4.17 -15.06
C GLY A 84 17.78 -5.37 -14.59
N PHE A 85 18.41 -5.19 -13.76
CA PHE A 85 19.33 -6.12 -13.44
C PHE A 85 20.35 -6.23 -14.47
#